data_ce0924421b8487d182566baeed8a94bb
#
_entry.id   ce0924421b8487d182566baeed8a94bb
#
_cell.length_a   1.000
_cell.length_b   1.000
_cell.length_c   1.000
_cell.angle_alpha   90.00
_cell.angle_beta   90.00
_cell.angle_gamma   90.00
#
_symmetry.space_group_name_H-M   'P 1'
#
loop_
_entity.id
_entity.type
_entity.pdbx_description
1 polymer ?
#
loop_
_entity_poly.entity_id
_entity_poly.type
_entity_poly.pdbx_seq_one_letter_code
_entity_poly.pdbx_strand_id
1 'polypeptide(L)'
;MKYNELIELYKKNELPEQQQKQIEYDIERQEAISEYLFEKDEASAFELADDTDFGEADFTEKTNKSINRKFVKAGVISAAAAVVVILFIVFALPNIVSCFYYNPAKEVISHEALVYSDSFNQISTDFSVFSELALPGYFRDDVAVEKNGYGSYDIQIKQTISWTGNLTNVSGKITRNKLVLYDTNTLTPPQSCDFGWWQTDGKKVTSLKELYNSLTEDERSSSQYISMDKESADLMLSSLRDNDTYLAYVTLDRIMDYKDFIRFINDKSLGNVWCGVFIPKSDYYEDEMSLGRPYLGFVCNPWFGREDAGLDEYPNLFTGLDNKDELADEDFAKQHFLSMLRYMRDNKRSASVMSSIEDLTNVLDPAIDYVEKNGLKIHGFAITATKDKLMKINDMKEIYAISTKEFK
;
A
#
# COMPACT_ATOMS: atom_id res chain seq x y z
N MET A 1 -23.21 -11.83 -0.55
CA MET A 1 -24.58 -12.21 -0.15
C MET A 1 -24.49 -12.91 1.19
N LYS A 2 -25.34 -12.57 2.14
CA LYS A 2 -25.33 -13.23 3.47
C LYS A 2 -26.02 -14.60 3.35
N TYR A 3 -25.61 -15.57 4.18
CA TYR A 3 -26.14 -16.94 4.13
C TYR A 3 -27.68 -16.99 4.32
N ASN A 4 -28.23 -16.11 5.14
CA ASN A 4 -29.68 -15.99 5.32
C ASN A 4 -30.42 -15.50 4.04
N GLU A 5 -29.77 -14.69 3.24
CA GLU A 5 -30.32 -14.23 1.94
C GLU A 5 -30.34 -15.37 0.92
N LEU A 6 -29.31 -16.25 0.97
CA LEU A 6 -29.26 -17.46 0.16
C LEU A 6 -30.36 -18.46 0.52
N ILE A 7 -30.63 -18.65 1.81
CA ILE A 7 -31.73 -19.52 2.28
C ILE A 7 -33.10 -18.98 1.84
N GLU A 8 -33.32 -17.67 1.87
CA GLU A 8 -34.56 -17.07 1.41
C GLU A 8 -34.76 -17.22 -0.11
N LEU A 9 -33.69 -17.10 -0.90
CA LEU A 9 -33.73 -17.34 -2.34
C LEU A 9 -33.91 -18.83 -2.66
N TYR A 10 -33.34 -19.72 -1.86
CA TYR A 10 -33.58 -21.18 -1.96
C TYR A 10 -35.04 -21.54 -1.74
N LYS A 11 -35.67 -21.01 -0.68
CA LYS A 11 -37.11 -21.20 -0.40
C LYS A 11 -38.02 -20.70 -1.54
N LYS A 12 -37.56 -19.66 -2.28
CA LYS A 12 -38.29 -19.09 -3.42
C LYS A 12 -37.97 -19.77 -4.75
N ASN A 13 -37.07 -20.76 -4.74
CA ASN A 13 -36.61 -21.46 -5.96
C ASN A 13 -35.94 -20.55 -7.00
N GLU A 14 -35.31 -19.46 -6.53
CA GLU A 14 -34.70 -18.41 -7.35
C GLU A 14 -33.16 -18.53 -7.47
N LEU A 15 -32.56 -19.62 -6.93
CA LEU A 15 -31.13 -19.85 -6.98
C LEU A 15 -30.70 -20.66 -8.22
N PRO A 16 -29.48 -20.40 -8.75
CA PRO A 16 -28.86 -21.25 -9.76
C PRO A 16 -28.66 -22.68 -9.24
N GLU A 17 -28.83 -23.68 -10.12
CA GLU A 17 -28.78 -25.12 -9.78
C GLU A 17 -27.55 -25.56 -8.97
N GLN A 18 -26.38 -24.99 -9.23
CA GLN A 18 -25.17 -25.25 -8.46
C GLN A 18 -25.24 -24.77 -7.00
N GLN A 19 -25.88 -23.63 -6.76
CA GLN A 19 -26.04 -23.08 -5.41
C GLN A 19 -27.16 -23.77 -4.65
N GLN A 20 -28.19 -24.24 -5.33
CA GLN A 20 -29.24 -25.09 -4.74
C GLN A 20 -28.64 -26.39 -4.20
N LYS A 21 -27.86 -27.10 -5.01
CA LYS A 21 -27.18 -28.35 -4.58
C LYS A 21 -26.24 -28.15 -3.39
N GLN A 22 -25.58 -26.99 -3.32
CA GLN A 22 -24.72 -26.68 -2.18
C GLN A 22 -25.53 -26.50 -0.88
N ILE A 23 -26.65 -25.80 -0.94
CA ILE A 23 -27.53 -25.60 0.23
C ILE A 23 -28.20 -26.91 0.63
N GLU A 24 -28.64 -27.74 -0.32
CA GLU A 24 -29.19 -29.07 -0.04
C GLU A 24 -28.15 -29.95 0.67
N TYR A 25 -26.92 -29.97 0.21
CA TYR A 25 -25.84 -30.69 0.86
C TYR A 25 -25.54 -30.20 2.27
N ASP A 26 -25.58 -28.88 2.50
CA ASP A 26 -25.37 -28.29 3.83
C ASP A 26 -26.53 -28.66 4.79
N ILE A 27 -27.77 -28.71 4.30
CA ILE A 27 -28.94 -29.13 5.07
C ILE A 27 -28.86 -30.62 5.42
N GLU A 28 -28.62 -31.50 4.44
CA GLU A 28 -28.46 -32.96 4.66
C GLU A 28 -27.32 -33.26 5.67
N ARG A 29 -26.21 -32.53 5.56
CA ARG A 29 -25.11 -32.66 6.49
C ARG A 29 -25.49 -32.27 7.91
N GLN A 30 -26.30 -31.22 8.07
CA GLN A 30 -26.75 -30.75 9.35
C GLN A 30 -27.79 -31.69 9.99
N GLU A 31 -28.67 -32.25 9.17
CA GLU A 31 -29.62 -33.28 9.57
C GLU A 31 -28.91 -34.55 10.02
N ALA A 32 -27.93 -35.06 9.26
CA ALA A 32 -27.13 -36.22 9.62
C ALA A 32 -26.34 -36.04 10.94
N ILE A 33 -25.81 -34.85 11.19
CA ILE A 33 -25.14 -34.54 12.45
C ILE A 33 -26.16 -34.49 13.62
N SER A 34 -27.34 -33.94 13.41
CA SER A 34 -28.41 -33.89 14.38
C SER A 34 -28.90 -35.30 14.72
N GLU A 35 -29.12 -36.15 13.72
CA GLU A 35 -29.57 -37.55 13.90
C GLU A 35 -28.52 -38.37 14.64
N TYR A 36 -27.24 -38.27 14.29
CA TYR A 36 -26.14 -38.91 15.00
C TYR A 36 -26.06 -38.48 16.48
N LEU A 37 -26.28 -37.22 16.77
CA LEU A 37 -26.29 -36.71 18.15
C LEU A 37 -27.52 -37.19 18.92
N PHE A 38 -28.67 -37.30 18.27
CA PHE A 38 -29.90 -37.83 18.86
C PHE A 38 -29.78 -39.33 19.13
N GLU A 39 -29.31 -40.15 18.20
CA GLU A 39 -29.09 -41.58 18.40
C GLU A 39 -28.10 -41.87 19.54
N LYS A 40 -27.07 -41.05 19.69
CA LYS A 40 -26.11 -41.19 20.78
C LYS A 40 -26.69 -40.85 22.13
N ASP A 41 -27.66 -39.91 22.21
CA ASP A 41 -28.37 -39.58 23.44
C ASP A 41 -29.44 -40.60 23.82
N GLU A 42 -30.14 -41.22 22.81
CA GLU A 42 -31.08 -42.29 23.07
C GLU A 42 -30.38 -43.63 23.49
N ALA A 43 -29.26 -43.95 22.87
CA ALA A 43 -28.49 -45.14 23.25
C ALA A 43 -27.98 -45.10 24.69
N SER A 44 -27.69 -43.90 25.20
CA SER A 44 -27.28 -43.72 26.59
C SER A 44 -28.45 -43.73 27.61
N ALA A 45 -29.69 -43.59 27.12
CA ALA A 45 -30.88 -43.59 27.95
C ALA A 45 -31.48 -45.03 28.14
N PHE A 46 -31.21 -45.96 27.19
CA PHE A 46 -31.79 -47.31 27.19
C PHE A 46 -30.99 -48.37 27.99
N GLU A 47 -29.73 -48.13 28.32
CA GLU A 47 -28.87 -49.08 29.07
C GLU A 47 -29.08 -49.07 30.61
N LEU A 48 -30.08 -48.34 31.15
CA LEU A 48 -30.33 -48.22 32.57
C LEU A 48 -31.70 -48.79 33.05
N ALA A 49 -32.34 -49.60 32.23
CA ALA A 49 -33.62 -50.20 32.61
C ALA A 49 -33.54 -51.73 32.58
N ASP A 50 -32.70 -52.33 33.46
CA ASP A 50 -32.93 -53.69 33.91
C ASP A 50 -32.42 -53.88 35.34
N ASP A 51 -33.28 -54.56 36.12
CA ASP A 51 -33.10 -55.01 37.51
C ASP A 51 -32.94 -53.98 38.63
N THR A 52 -34.02 -53.72 39.34
CA THR A 52 -34.22 -54.22 40.72
C THR A 52 -35.45 -53.59 41.35
N ASP A 53 -36.20 -54.44 42.00
CA ASP A 53 -37.35 -54.26 42.89
C ASP A 53 -37.01 -53.37 44.14
N PHE A 54 -37.42 -52.11 44.11
CA PHE A 54 -37.31 -51.19 45.29
C PHE A 54 -38.59 -50.37 45.47
N GLY A 55 -39.02 -50.24 46.75
CA GLY A 55 -40.22 -49.54 47.12
C GLY A 55 -40.33 -48.12 46.63
N GLU A 56 -41.50 -47.65 46.24
CA GLU A 56 -41.84 -46.42 45.54
C GLU A 56 -41.20 -45.11 46.11
N ALA A 57 -40.94 -45.06 47.40
CA ALA A 57 -40.36 -43.87 48.04
C ALA A 57 -38.82 -43.75 47.83
N ASP A 58 -38.12 -44.88 47.79
CA ASP A 58 -36.64 -44.92 47.58
C ASP A 58 -36.30 -44.74 46.07
N PHE A 59 -37.21 -45.20 45.22
CA PHE A 59 -37.10 -45.02 43.78
C PHE A 59 -37.18 -43.55 43.33
N THR A 60 -38.16 -42.80 43.93
CA THR A 60 -38.34 -41.37 43.64
C THR A 60 -37.13 -40.53 44.09
N GLU A 61 -36.56 -40.84 45.27
CA GLU A 61 -35.37 -40.10 45.75
C GLU A 61 -34.10 -40.41 44.93
N LYS A 62 -33.89 -41.68 44.59
CA LYS A 62 -32.75 -42.11 43.71
C LYS A 62 -32.89 -41.58 42.30
N THR A 63 -34.09 -41.58 41.73
CA THR A 63 -34.39 -41.05 40.40
C THR A 63 -34.18 -39.54 40.36
N ASN A 64 -34.67 -38.78 41.36
CA ASN A 64 -34.44 -37.36 41.45
C ASN A 64 -32.96 -37.00 41.66
N LYS A 65 -32.20 -37.77 42.43
CA LYS A 65 -30.74 -37.61 42.56
C LYS A 65 -29.99 -37.91 41.25
N SER A 66 -30.45 -38.95 40.54
CA SER A 66 -29.86 -39.29 39.21
C SER A 66 -30.16 -38.23 38.15
N ILE A 67 -31.41 -37.75 38.09
CA ILE A 67 -31.83 -36.67 37.18
C ILE A 67 -31.07 -35.38 37.51
N ASN A 68 -31.01 -34.98 38.79
CA ASN A 68 -30.26 -33.79 39.18
C ASN A 68 -28.77 -33.90 38.87
N ARG A 69 -28.16 -35.08 39.07
CA ARG A 69 -26.75 -35.32 38.66
C ARG A 69 -26.54 -35.20 37.13
N LYS A 70 -27.50 -35.72 36.34
CA LYS A 70 -27.45 -35.58 34.85
C LYS A 70 -27.61 -34.12 34.43
N PHE A 71 -28.55 -33.38 35.01
CA PHE A 71 -28.72 -31.96 34.76
C PHE A 71 -27.50 -31.13 35.17
N VAL A 72 -26.89 -31.42 36.31
CA VAL A 72 -25.69 -30.75 36.79
C VAL A 72 -24.51 -31.07 35.82
N LYS A 73 -24.35 -32.35 35.43
CA LYS A 73 -23.31 -32.72 34.43
C LYS A 73 -23.56 -32.05 33.10
N ALA A 74 -24.76 -32.04 32.56
CA ALA A 74 -25.11 -31.36 31.32
C ALA A 74 -24.85 -29.86 31.43
N GLY A 75 -25.24 -29.22 32.54
CA GLY A 75 -24.95 -27.83 32.79
C GLY A 75 -23.46 -27.51 32.85
N VAL A 76 -22.65 -28.35 33.51
CA VAL A 76 -21.19 -28.18 33.57
C VAL A 76 -20.54 -28.35 32.18
N ILE A 77 -20.99 -29.37 31.42
CA ILE A 77 -20.49 -29.60 30.04
C ILE A 77 -20.87 -28.42 29.15
N SER A 78 -22.12 -27.94 29.22
CA SER A 78 -22.56 -26.79 28.42
C SER A 78 -21.79 -25.51 28.79
N ALA A 79 -21.57 -25.30 30.11
CA ALA A 79 -20.76 -24.15 30.55
C ALA A 79 -19.30 -24.25 30.10
N ALA A 80 -18.70 -25.45 30.17
CA ALA A 80 -17.34 -25.69 29.66
C ALA A 80 -17.26 -25.47 28.13
N ALA A 81 -18.24 -25.98 27.38
CA ALA A 81 -18.32 -25.76 25.94
C ALA A 81 -18.46 -24.25 25.61
N ALA A 82 -19.31 -23.53 26.33
CA ALA A 82 -19.45 -22.08 26.15
C ALA A 82 -18.13 -21.33 26.42
N VAL A 83 -17.39 -21.70 27.47
CA VAL A 83 -16.08 -21.13 27.77
C VAL A 83 -15.08 -21.42 26.64
N VAL A 84 -15.04 -22.65 26.10
CA VAL A 84 -14.18 -23.00 24.98
C VAL A 84 -14.53 -22.18 23.73
N VAL A 85 -15.80 -22.01 23.42
CA VAL A 85 -16.26 -21.19 22.29
C VAL A 85 -15.86 -19.72 22.50
N ILE A 86 -16.03 -19.18 23.70
CA ILE A 86 -15.61 -17.81 24.00
C ILE A 86 -14.10 -17.66 23.86
N LEU A 87 -13.32 -18.59 24.39
CA LEU A 87 -11.86 -18.58 24.23
C LEU A 87 -11.44 -18.67 22.77
N PHE A 88 -12.12 -19.50 21.99
CA PHE A 88 -11.89 -19.58 20.54
C PHE A 88 -12.19 -18.25 19.84
N ILE A 89 -13.34 -17.63 20.14
CA ILE A 89 -13.73 -16.33 19.55
C ILE A 89 -12.76 -15.22 19.95
N VAL A 90 -12.27 -15.23 21.19
CA VAL A 90 -11.42 -14.16 21.71
C VAL A 90 -9.95 -14.32 21.25
N PHE A 91 -9.42 -15.54 21.24
CA PHE A 91 -7.98 -15.77 21.03
C PHE A 91 -7.63 -16.37 19.69
N ALA A 92 -8.45 -17.30 19.18
CA ALA A 92 -8.13 -18.01 17.93
C ALA A 92 -8.72 -17.30 16.70
N LEU A 93 -9.98 -16.96 16.76
CA LEU A 93 -10.70 -16.39 15.61
C LEU A 93 -10.10 -15.07 15.11
N PRO A 94 -9.63 -14.13 15.95
CA PRO A 94 -8.99 -12.91 15.48
C PRO A 94 -7.75 -13.17 14.64
N ASN A 95 -6.92 -14.15 15.02
CA ASN A 95 -5.73 -14.54 14.28
C ASN A 95 -6.07 -15.24 12.96
N ILE A 96 -7.04 -16.17 12.99
CA ILE A 96 -7.52 -16.86 11.78
C ILE A 96 -8.07 -15.86 10.76
N VAL A 97 -8.91 -14.94 11.20
CA VAL A 97 -9.46 -13.89 10.32
C VAL A 97 -8.35 -12.99 9.78
N SER A 98 -7.37 -12.64 10.60
CA SER A 98 -6.24 -11.80 10.18
C SER A 98 -5.40 -12.44 9.07
N CYS A 99 -5.32 -13.77 8.98
CA CYS A 99 -4.57 -14.47 7.91
C CYS A 99 -5.12 -14.23 6.50
N PHE A 100 -6.39 -13.83 6.37
CA PHE A 100 -7.02 -13.54 5.07
C PHE A 100 -6.73 -12.12 4.55
N TYR A 101 -6.20 -11.26 5.41
CA TYR A 101 -5.93 -9.85 5.12
C TYR A 101 -4.43 -9.55 5.09
N TYR A 102 -4.10 -8.35 4.63
CA TYR A 102 -2.75 -7.82 4.72
C TYR A 102 -2.26 -7.80 6.17
N ASN A 103 -1.08 -8.34 6.40
CA ASN A 103 -0.45 -8.38 7.72
C ASN A 103 0.74 -7.40 7.76
N PRO A 104 0.53 -6.15 8.20
CA PRO A 104 1.58 -5.14 8.26
C PRO A 104 2.70 -5.48 9.25
N ALA A 105 2.41 -6.30 10.24
CA ALA A 105 3.35 -6.69 11.29
C ALA A 105 4.11 -7.99 10.99
N LYS A 106 4.00 -8.53 9.75
CA LYS A 106 4.81 -9.69 9.34
C LYS A 106 6.28 -9.26 9.28
N GLU A 107 7.15 -10.01 9.92
CA GLU A 107 8.59 -9.81 9.82
C GLU A 107 9.07 -10.19 8.41
N VAL A 108 9.75 -9.27 7.74
CA VAL A 108 10.28 -9.47 6.39
C VAL A 108 11.77 -9.66 6.42
N ILE A 109 12.45 -8.92 7.29
CA ILE A 109 13.90 -8.96 7.46
C ILE A 109 14.19 -9.28 8.91
N SER A 110 14.96 -10.35 9.14
CA SER A 110 15.26 -10.81 10.49
C SER A 110 16.27 -9.89 11.20
N HIS A 111 16.16 -9.83 12.50
CA HIS A 111 17.07 -9.09 13.38
C HIS A 111 18.57 -9.42 13.17
N GLU A 112 18.87 -10.63 12.69
CA GLU A 112 20.25 -11.09 12.47
C GLU A 112 20.91 -10.44 11.23
N ALA A 113 20.10 -9.92 10.31
CA ALA A 113 20.57 -9.28 9.09
C ALA A 113 20.83 -7.76 9.25
N LEU A 114 20.42 -7.16 10.37
CA LEU A 114 20.47 -5.71 10.56
C LEU A 114 21.48 -5.35 11.67
N VAL A 115 22.50 -4.57 11.32
CA VAL A 115 23.54 -4.16 12.27
C VAL A 115 23.06 -3.05 13.22
N TYR A 116 22.03 -2.26 12.84
CA TYR A 116 21.66 -1.03 13.54
C TYR A 116 20.16 -0.80 13.76
N SER A 117 19.27 -1.69 13.38
CA SER A 117 17.83 -1.46 13.55
C SER A 117 17.08 -2.68 14.08
N ASP A 118 15.97 -2.41 14.75
CA ASP A 118 14.96 -3.41 15.10
C ASP A 118 14.38 -4.05 13.83
N SER A 119 13.85 -5.26 13.94
CA SER A 119 13.30 -6.06 12.84
C SER A 119 12.39 -5.27 11.91
N PHE A 120 12.54 -5.49 10.61
CA PHE A 120 11.71 -4.87 9.58
C PHE A 120 10.40 -5.62 9.42
N ASN A 121 9.32 -4.94 9.70
CA ASN A 121 7.99 -5.45 9.42
C ASN A 121 7.57 -5.15 7.96
N GLN A 122 6.57 -5.88 7.47
CA GLN A 122 6.08 -5.79 6.10
C GLN A 122 5.72 -4.35 5.69
N ILE A 123 5.03 -3.62 6.58
CA ILE A 123 4.57 -2.28 6.24
C ILE A 123 5.72 -1.26 6.17
N SER A 124 6.78 -1.43 6.97
CA SER A 124 7.95 -0.56 6.88
C SER A 124 8.65 -0.74 5.53
N THR A 125 8.79 -2.00 5.10
CA THR A 125 9.33 -2.32 3.77
C THR A 125 8.46 -1.75 2.66
N ASP A 126 7.15 -2.00 2.72
CA ASP A 126 6.19 -1.54 1.72
C ASP A 126 6.15 -0.02 1.62
N PHE A 127 6.12 0.69 2.76
CA PHE A 127 6.14 2.16 2.77
C PHE A 127 7.47 2.74 2.31
N SER A 128 8.59 2.10 2.63
CA SER A 128 9.89 2.54 2.15
C SER A 128 9.94 2.50 0.63
N VAL A 129 9.61 1.36 0.04
CA VAL A 129 9.58 1.19 -1.42
C VAL A 129 8.54 2.09 -2.07
N PHE A 130 7.30 2.13 -1.54
CA PHE A 130 6.24 2.93 -2.11
C PHE A 130 6.54 4.44 -2.06
N SER A 131 7.07 4.94 -0.93
CA SER A 131 7.35 6.37 -0.80
C SER A 131 8.48 6.80 -1.72
N GLU A 132 9.53 6.00 -1.85
CA GLU A 132 10.59 6.30 -2.79
C GLU A 132 10.10 6.23 -4.24
N LEU A 133 9.35 5.19 -4.59
CA LEU A 133 8.86 4.97 -5.94
C LEU A 133 7.84 6.01 -6.41
N ALA A 134 6.89 6.41 -5.54
CA ALA A 134 5.68 7.11 -5.96
C ALA A 134 5.37 8.41 -5.18
N LEU A 135 6.17 8.77 -4.18
CA LEU A 135 5.97 9.99 -3.39
C LEU A 135 7.20 10.90 -3.44
N PRO A 136 7.38 11.68 -4.51
CA PRO A 136 8.54 12.53 -4.69
C PRO A 136 8.82 13.42 -3.48
N GLY A 137 10.00 13.26 -2.87
CA GLY A 137 10.44 14.06 -1.72
C GLY A 137 9.94 13.61 -0.35
N TYR A 138 9.27 12.46 -0.25
CA TYR A 138 8.83 11.88 1.03
C TYR A 138 9.51 10.54 1.29
N PHE A 139 9.85 10.29 2.55
CA PHE A 139 10.40 9.02 3.02
C PHE A 139 9.61 8.49 4.20
N ARG A 140 9.32 7.20 4.18
CA ARG A 140 8.60 6.47 5.22
C ARG A 140 9.26 5.14 5.40
N ASP A 141 10.12 5.01 6.38
CA ASP A 141 10.95 3.83 6.54
C ASP A 141 10.72 3.07 7.84
N ASP A 142 10.10 3.70 8.83
CA ASP A 142 9.88 3.10 10.13
C ASP A 142 8.41 3.22 10.53
N VAL A 143 7.73 2.07 10.65
CA VAL A 143 6.32 2.01 10.97
C VAL A 143 6.10 1.10 12.17
N ALA A 144 5.70 1.68 13.29
CA ALA A 144 5.24 0.93 14.43
C ALA A 144 3.82 0.39 14.18
N VAL A 145 3.59 -0.89 14.54
CA VAL A 145 2.33 -1.59 14.29
C VAL A 145 1.81 -2.22 15.56
N GLU A 146 0.58 -1.91 15.94
CA GLU A 146 -0.16 -2.54 17.03
C GLU A 146 -1.30 -3.40 16.47
N LYS A 147 -1.36 -4.68 16.88
CA LYS A 147 -2.37 -5.63 16.41
C LYS A 147 -3.64 -5.53 17.27
N ASN A 148 -4.78 -5.25 16.64
CA ASN A 148 -6.10 -5.20 17.29
C ASN A 148 -6.97 -6.44 17.01
N GLY A 149 -6.46 -7.39 16.19
CA GLY A 149 -7.19 -8.58 15.78
C GLY A 149 -8.16 -8.35 14.62
N TYR A 150 -8.70 -9.43 14.07
CA TYR A 150 -9.68 -9.40 12.96
C TYR A 150 -9.23 -8.62 11.71
N GLY A 151 -7.92 -8.62 11.43
CA GLY A 151 -7.33 -7.85 10.32
C GLY A 151 -7.32 -6.35 10.56
N SER A 152 -7.32 -5.92 11.83
CA SER A 152 -7.23 -4.52 12.24
C SER A 152 -5.91 -4.24 12.94
N TYR A 153 -5.27 -3.12 12.59
CA TYR A 153 -3.97 -2.69 13.10
C TYR A 153 -3.95 -1.18 13.23
N ASP A 154 -3.43 -0.67 14.35
CA ASP A 154 -3.06 0.73 14.48
C ASP A 154 -1.62 0.91 14.05
N ILE A 155 -1.32 1.98 13.35
CA ILE A 155 0.00 2.25 12.80
C ILE A 155 0.47 3.65 13.15
N GLN A 156 1.77 3.77 13.36
CA GLN A 156 2.47 5.06 13.48
C GLN A 156 3.64 5.06 12.52
N ILE A 157 3.62 5.98 11.57
CA ILE A 157 4.61 6.12 10.52
C ILE A 157 5.54 7.27 10.90
N LYS A 158 6.83 7.01 10.96
CA LYS A 158 7.84 8.06 10.94
C LYS A 158 8.06 8.47 9.49
N GLN A 159 7.73 9.69 9.18
CA GLN A 159 7.89 10.26 7.85
C GLN A 159 8.90 11.38 7.87
N THR A 160 9.88 11.31 7.01
CA THR A 160 10.74 12.45 6.69
C THR A 160 10.22 13.15 5.46
N ILE A 161 10.04 14.44 5.56
CA ILE A 161 9.69 15.28 4.41
C ILE A 161 11.01 15.78 3.87
N SER A 162 11.39 15.28 2.70
CA SER A 162 12.59 15.68 2.03
C SER A 162 13.85 15.62 2.96
N TRP A 163 14.96 15.97 2.44
CA TRP A 163 16.29 15.97 3.05
C TRP A 163 16.49 16.96 4.20
N THR A 164 15.44 17.62 4.67
CA THR A 164 15.54 18.58 5.80
C THR A 164 15.68 17.90 7.16
N GLY A 165 15.45 16.60 7.22
CA GLY A 165 15.50 15.84 8.47
C GLY A 165 14.32 16.11 9.41
N ASN A 166 13.34 16.91 9.00
CA ASN A 166 12.13 17.14 9.79
C ASN A 166 11.30 15.86 9.81
N LEU A 167 11.24 15.23 10.98
CA LEU A 167 10.44 14.04 11.23
C LEU A 167 9.02 14.46 11.60
N THR A 168 8.06 13.90 10.92
CA THR A 168 6.65 13.97 11.30
C THR A 168 6.12 12.58 11.61
N ASN A 169 5.32 12.46 12.66
CA ASN A 169 4.64 11.21 12.96
C ASN A 169 3.24 11.26 12.36
N VAL A 170 2.93 10.26 11.55
CA VAL A 170 1.60 10.09 10.96
C VAL A 170 0.96 8.87 11.56
N SER A 171 -0.19 9.04 12.19
CA SER A 171 -0.94 7.94 12.77
C SER A 171 -2.07 7.50 11.86
N GLY A 172 -2.39 6.22 11.88
CA GLY A 172 -3.45 5.67 11.07
C GLY A 172 -3.92 4.30 11.52
N LYS A 173 -4.83 3.75 10.75
CA LYS A 173 -5.41 2.44 10.97
C LYS A 173 -5.52 1.66 9.67
N ILE A 174 -5.15 0.38 9.73
CA ILE A 174 -5.46 -0.57 8.67
C ILE A 174 -6.60 -1.47 9.15
N THR A 175 -7.67 -1.55 8.38
CA THR A 175 -8.78 -2.44 8.67
C THR A 175 -9.13 -3.22 7.40
N ARG A 176 -8.88 -4.54 7.40
CA ARG A 176 -9.21 -5.45 6.30
C ARG A 176 -8.73 -4.92 4.94
N ASN A 177 -7.44 -4.65 4.81
CA ASN A 177 -6.77 -4.09 3.63
C ASN A 177 -7.08 -2.61 3.31
N LYS A 178 -7.81 -1.91 4.15
CA LYS A 178 -8.07 -0.48 3.95
C LYS A 178 -7.24 0.34 4.93
N LEU A 179 -6.36 1.17 4.39
CA LEU A 179 -5.57 2.15 5.14
C LEU A 179 -6.38 3.45 5.29
N VAL A 180 -6.46 3.95 6.50
CA VAL A 180 -6.99 5.28 6.82
C VAL A 180 -5.95 5.98 7.68
N LEU A 181 -5.45 7.10 7.22
CA LEU A 181 -4.55 7.96 7.99
C LEU A 181 -5.34 9.12 8.58
N TYR A 182 -5.00 9.49 9.81
CA TYR A 182 -5.73 10.50 10.55
C TYR A 182 -5.32 11.91 10.15
N ASP A 183 -4.09 12.06 9.63
CA ASP A 183 -3.63 13.30 9.03
C ASP A 183 -3.53 13.13 7.50
N THR A 184 -4.53 13.64 6.82
CA THR A 184 -4.70 13.48 5.37
C THR A 184 -3.73 14.33 4.55
N ASN A 185 -3.10 15.34 5.14
CA ASN A 185 -2.25 16.28 4.40
C ASN A 185 -0.90 15.70 3.98
N THR A 186 -0.53 14.52 4.51
CA THR A 186 0.82 13.98 4.36
C THR A 186 0.93 12.78 3.44
N LEU A 187 -0.17 12.24 2.92
CA LEU A 187 -0.14 10.92 2.25
C LEU A 187 -0.51 10.87 0.80
N THR A 188 -1.24 11.83 0.34
CA THR A 188 -1.49 11.94 -1.09
C THR A 188 -0.26 12.53 -1.74
N PRO A 189 0.25 11.90 -2.82
CA PRO A 189 1.11 12.66 -3.72
C PRO A 189 0.40 13.98 -3.96
N PRO A 190 1.11 15.09 -3.90
CA PRO A 190 0.47 16.38 -4.13
C PRO A 190 -0.20 16.31 -5.50
N GLN A 191 -1.53 16.31 -5.51
CA GLN A 191 -2.32 16.31 -6.75
C GLN A 191 -2.03 17.53 -7.63
N SER A 192 -1.33 18.51 -7.07
CA SER A 192 -0.91 19.76 -7.70
C SER A 192 0.56 19.81 -8.10
N CYS A 193 1.30 18.72 -8.00
CA CYS A 193 2.70 18.68 -8.38
C CYS A 193 2.82 18.14 -9.78
N ASP A 194 2.69 19.00 -10.73
CA ASP A 194 2.82 18.62 -12.11
C ASP A 194 4.26 18.77 -12.54
N PHE A 195 4.88 17.64 -12.82
CA PHE A 195 5.95 17.65 -13.79
C PHE A 195 5.28 17.83 -15.15
N GLY A 196 5.40 18.97 -15.76
CA GLY A 196 4.66 19.39 -16.96
C GLY A 196 4.73 18.53 -18.23
N TRP A 197 5.28 17.30 -18.15
CA TRP A 197 5.27 16.35 -19.24
C TRP A 197 3.96 15.58 -19.32
N TRP A 198 2.88 16.32 -19.55
CA TRP A 198 1.64 15.74 -20.00
C TRP A 198 1.78 15.34 -21.46
N GLN A 199 1.09 14.29 -21.81
CA GLN A 199 1.19 13.77 -23.15
C GLN A 199 0.66 14.68 -24.20
N THR A 200 1.38 14.73 -25.18
CA THR A 200 1.12 15.28 -26.47
C THR A 200 0.61 14.17 -27.39
N ASP A 201 -0.63 13.77 -27.30
CA ASP A 201 -1.39 12.86 -28.21
C ASP A 201 -0.58 12.25 -29.36
N GLY A 202 0.47 11.47 -29.05
CA GLY A 202 1.35 10.86 -30.05
C GLY A 202 2.22 11.83 -30.86
N LYS A 203 2.17 13.14 -30.63
CA LYS A 203 3.12 14.08 -31.21
C LYS A 203 4.48 13.91 -30.54
N LYS A 204 5.52 13.73 -31.32
CA LYS A 204 6.90 13.64 -30.83
C LYS A 204 7.34 15.03 -30.35
N VAL A 205 7.11 15.33 -29.08
CA VAL A 205 7.58 16.56 -28.44
C VAL A 205 9.00 16.37 -27.99
N THR A 206 9.88 17.26 -28.42
CA THR A 206 11.31 17.25 -28.08
C THR A 206 11.63 18.29 -27.02
N SER A 207 10.84 19.36 -26.91
CA SER A 207 11.00 20.44 -25.95
C SER A 207 9.65 21.03 -25.56
N LEU A 208 9.42 21.18 -24.26
CA LEU A 208 8.19 21.81 -23.74
C LEU A 208 8.14 23.31 -24.07
N LYS A 209 9.29 23.98 -24.07
CA LYS A 209 9.38 25.41 -24.48
C LYS A 209 8.97 25.58 -25.93
N GLU A 210 9.47 24.72 -26.81
CA GLU A 210 9.11 24.74 -28.23
C GLU A 210 7.61 24.46 -28.43
N LEU A 211 7.06 23.48 -27.69
CA LEU A 211 5.62 23.19 -27.70
C LEU A 211 4.83 24.42 -27.23
N TYR A 212 5.13 24.96 -26.05
CA TYR A 212 4.43 26.13 -25.50
C TYR A 212 4.42 27.31 -26.45
N ASN A 213 5.54 27.59 -27.08
CA ASN A 213 5.67 28.68 -28.03
C ASN A 213 4.90 28.44 -29.35
N SER A 214 4.60 27.17 -29.67
CA SER A 214 3.83 26.81 -30.87
C SER A 214 2.31 26.90 -30.66
N LEU A 215 1.85 26.98 -29.40
CA LEU A 215 0.42 27.06 -29.08
C LEU A 215 -0.08 28.51 -29.17
N THR A 216 -1.31 28.68 -29.64
CA THR A 216 -2.03 29.94 -29.56
C THR A 216 -2.42 30.27 -28.10
N GLU A 217 -2.81 31.52 -27.82
CA GLU A 217 -3.20 31.94 -26.47
C GLU A 217 -4.45 31.16 -25.97
N ASP A 218 -5.39 30.90 -26.84
CA ASP A 218 -6.57 30.08 -26.55
C ASP A 218 -6.19 28.62 -26.26
N GLU A 219 -5.27 28.05 -27.01
CA GLU A 219 -4.77 26.68 -26.78
C GLU A 219 -3.96 26.61 -25.49
N ARG A 220 -3.19 27.62 -25.11
CA ARG A 220 -2.48 27.66 -23.82
C ARG A 220 -3.45 27.71 -22.64
N SER A 221 -4.49 28.55 -22.74
CA SER A 221 -5.48 28.71 -21.67
C SER A 221 -6.43 27.52 -21.53
N SER A 222 -6.67 26.79 -22.62
CA SER A 222 -7.53 25.60 -22.65
C SER A 222 -6.75 24.29 -22.52
N SER A 223 -5.40 24.35 -22.62
CA SER A 223 -4.62 23.13 -22.70
C SER A 223 -4.55 22.41 -21.36
N GLN A 224 -5.07 21.21 -21.35
CA GLN A 224 -4.81 20.22 -20.30
C GLN A 224 -3.32 19.77 -20.27
N TYR A 225 -2.51 20.28 -21.18
CA TYR A 225 -1.16 19.77 -21.47
C TYR A 225 -0.03 20.50 -20.78
N ILE A 226 -0.28 21.68 -20.22
CA ILE A 226 0.77 22.49 -19.59
C ILE A 226 0.20 23.12 -18.32
N SER A 227 0.41 22.46 -17.20
CA SER A 227 -0.12 22.89 -15.91
C SER A 227 0.57 24.13 -15.33
N MET A 228 1.81 24.39 -15.74
CA MET A 228 2.58 25.54 -15.30
C MET A 228 3.56 25.95 -16.39
N ASP A 229 3.49 27.20 -16.81
CA ASP A 229 4.48 27.83 -17.68
C ASP A 229 5.56 28.56 -16.86
N LYS A 230 6.60 29.04 -17.56
CA LYS A 230 7.70 29.76 -16.91
C LYS A 230 7.22 31.02 -16.21
N GLU A 231 6.29 31.80 -16.77
CA GLU A 231 5.78 33.03 -16.19
C GLU A 231 5.02 32.78 -14.88
N SER A 232 4.16 31.77 -14.87
CA SER A 232 3.47 31.31 -13.67
C SER A 232 4.44 30.80 -12.60
N ALA A 233 5.50 30.08 -13.01
CA ALA A 233 6.55 29.63 -12.11
C ALA A 233 7.33 30.81 -11.50
N ASP A 234 7.69 31.81 -12.31
CA ASP A 234 8.40 33.02 -11.84
C ASP A 234 7.56 33.81 -10.85
N LEU A 235 6.25 33.98 -11.11
CA LEU A 235 5.32 34.63 -10.21
C LEU A 235 5.19 33.89 -8.88
N MET A 236 5.02 32.58 -8.93
CA MET A 236 4.94 31.72 -7.75
C MET A 236 6.24 31.79 -6.94
N LEU A 237 7.40 31.60 -7.56
CA LEU A 237 8.70 31.65 -6.89
C LEU A 237 8.96 33.02 -6.25
N SER A 238 8.58 34.11 -6.92
CA SER A 238 8.74 35.46 -6.38
C SER A 238 7.92 35.71 -5.10
N SER A 239 6.79 35.03 -4.96
CA SER A 239 5.90 35.12 -3.79
C SER A 239 6.38 34.31 -2.58
N LEU A 240 7.35 33.42 -2.72
CA LEU A 240 7.90 32.63 -1.64
C LEU A 240 8.66 33.49 -0.62
N ARG A 241 8.71 32.99 0.63
CA ARG A 241 9.52 33.62 1.68
C ARG A 241 11.00 33.26 1.53
N ASP A 242 11.88 34.25 1.73
CA ASP A 242 13.30 34.12 1.40
C ASP A 242 14.05 33.07 2.25
N ASN A 243 13.65 32.91 3.52
CA ASN A 243 14.38 32.07 4.49
C ASN A 243 13.79 30.67 4.63
N ASP A 244 12.71 30.37 3.95
CA ASP A 244 12.06 29.07 4.04
C ASP A 244 12.63 28.10 3.00
N THR A 245 12.49 26.82 3.32
CA THR A 245 12.87 25.74 2.43
C THR A 245 11.61 25.12 1.86
N TYR A 246 11.60 24.84 0.57
CA TYR A 246 10.45 24.35 -0.16
C TYR A 246 10.78 23.04 -0.86
N LEU A 247 9.84 22.11 -0.88
CA LEU A 247 9.88 20.99 -1.81
C LEU A 247 9.41 21.50 -3.17
N ALA A 248 10.26 21.37 -4.16
CA ALA A 248 10.01 21.82 -5.50
C ALA A 248 10.04 20.65 -6.48
N TYR A 249 9.15 20.72 -7.45
CA TYR A 249 9.01 19.78 -8.56
C TYR A 249 9.47 20.51 -9.82
N VAL A 250 10.59 20.06 -10.33
CA VAL A 250 11.29 20.68 -11.45
C VAL A 250 11.05 19.89 -12.72
N THR A 251 10.40 20.51 -13.69
CA THR A 251 10.14 19.92 -15.00
C THR A 251 11.31 20.25 -15.93
N LEU A 252 11.91 19.23 -16.53
CA LEU A 252 12.92 19.41 -17.57
C LEU A 252 12.26 19.87 -18.88
N ASP A 253 12.95 20.72 -19.63
CA ASP A 253 12.50 21.13 -20.96
C ASP A 253 12.54 19.99 -21.98
N ARG A 254 13.49 19.08 -21.80
CA ARG A 254 13.67 17.88 -22.64
C ARG A 254 13.83 16.66 -21.75
N ILE A 255 13.28 15.54 -22.18
CA ILE A 255 13.54 14.26 -21.54
C ILE A 255 15.02 13.93 -21.73
N MET A 256 15.71 13.61 -20.64
CA MET A 256 17.15 13.29 -20.63
C MET A 256 17.38 11.81 -20.45
N ASP A 257 18.43 11.28 -21.06
CA ASP A 257 18.99 10.00 -20.67
C ASP A 257 19.54 10.09 -19.25
N TYR A 258 19.46 9.02 -18.48
CA TYR A 258 19.86 9.01 -17.08
C TYR A 258 21.30 9.50 -16.87
N LYS A 259 22.23 9.04 -17.71
CA LYS A 259 23.63 9.44 -17.65
C LYS A 259 23.83 10.95 -17.86
N ASP A 260 23.07 11.55 -18.76
CA ASP A 260 23.14 13.00 -19.00
C ASP A 260 22.48 13.77 -17.85
N PHE A 261 21.41 13.23 -17.27
CA PHE A 261 20.78 13.79 -16.09
C PHE A 261 21.71 13.77 -14.87
N ILE A 262 22.40 12.65 -14.60
CA ILE A 262 23.38 12.56 -13.50
C ILE A 262 24.51 13.57 -13.69
N ARG A 263 25.02 13.71 -14.91
CA ARG A 263 26.01 14.76 -15.23
C ARG A 263 25.45 16.15 -14.95
N PHE A 264 24.22 16.43 -15.38
CA PHE A 264 23.56 17.72 -15.16
C PHE A 264 23.43 18.04 -13.66
N ILE A 265 22.93 17.14 -12.83
CA ILE A 265 22.78 17.41 -11.40
C ILE A 265 24.11 17.60 -10.68
N ASN A 266 25.15 16.89 -11.08
CA ASN A 266 26.50 17.02 -10.53
C ASN A 266 27.15 18.35 -10.95
N ASP A 267 27.10 18.69 -12.22
CA ASP A 267 27.67 19.96 -12.76
C ASP A 267 27.01 21.18 -12.14
N LYS A 268 25.71 21.11 -11.82
CA LYS A 268 24.96 22.17 -11.18
C LYS A 268 24.97 22.10 -9.64
N SER A 269 25.62 21.11 -9.07
CA SER A 269 25.68 20.88 -7.62
C SER A 269 24.29 20.93 -6.96
N LEU A 270 23.31 20.25 -7.58
CA LEU A 270 21.92 20.30 -7.10
C LEU A 270 21.75 19.58 -5.77
N GLY A 271 22.60 18.59 -5.49
CA GLY A 271 22.56 17.81 -4.25
C GLY A 271 21.60 16.65 -4.36
N ASN A 272 20.87 16.37 -3.28
CA ASN A 272 19.96 15.24 -3.23
C ASN A 272 18.70 15.53 -4.02
N VAL A 273 18.42 14.68 -4.98
CA VAL A 273 17.24 14.79 -5.84
C VAL A 273 16.56 13.43 -5.99
N TRP A 274 15.26 13.47 -6.06
CA TRP A 274 14.44 12.37 -6.54
C TRP A 274 14.23 12.59 -8.05
N CYS A 275 14.53 11.60 -8.87
CA CYS A 275 14.37 11.71 -10.33
C CYS A 275 13.08 11.02 -10.79
N GLY A 276 12.27 11.72 -11.57
CA GLY A 276 11.05 11.21 -12.18
C GLY A 276 11.36 10.47 -13.48
N VAL A 277 11.06 9.18 -13.53
CA VAL A 277 11.25 8.35 -14.71
C VAL A 277 10.08 8.54 -15.66
N PHE A 278 10.39 8.86 -16.91
CA PHE A 278 9.38 9.02 -17.95
C PHE A 278 8.89 7.66 -18.42
N ILE A 279 7.58 7.48 -18.37
CA ILE A 279 6.87 6.32 -18.91
C ILE A 279 5.72 6.85 -19.77
N PRO A 280 5.66 6.48 -21.06
CA PRO A 280 4.61 6.98 -21.96
C PRO A 280 3.22 6.53 -21.51
N LYS A 281 2.23 7.40 -21.65
CA LYS A 281 0.84 7.13 -21.28
C LYS A 281 0.20 6.03 -22.12
N SER A 282 0.52 6.02 -23.42
CA SER A 282 -0.01 5.05 -24.37
C SER A 282 0.20 3.60 -23.94
N ASP A 283 1.14 3.37 -23.00
CA ASP A 283 1.47 2.02 -22.57
C ASP A 283 0.57 1.50 -21.43
N TYR A 284 -0.27 2.38 -20.80
CA TYR A 284 -1.09 1.95 -19.66
C TYR A 284 -2.44 2.60 -19.45
N TYR A 285 -2.84 3.59 -20.27
CA TYR A 285 -4.18 4.17 -20.18
C TYR A 285 -4.89 4.12 -21.52
N GLU A 286 -6.02 3.42 -21.55
CA GLU A 286 -6.95 3.45 -22.70
C GLU A 286 -7.85 4.68 -22.69
N ASP A 287 -8.11 5.30 -21.52
CA ASP A 287 -9.02 6.44 -21.35
C ASP A 287 -8.31 7.74 -20.97
N GLU A 288 -8.71 8.84 -21.62
CA GLU A 288 -8.16 10.20 -21.45
C GLU A 288 -8.45 10.85 -20.09
N MET A 289 -9.33 10.28 -19.27
CA MET A 289 -9.91 10.95 -18.09
C MET A 289 -9.36 10.55 -16.74
N SER A 290 -8.29 9.77 -16.63
CA SER A 290 -7.79 9.43 -15.29
C SER A 290 -7.01 10.60 -14.65
N LEU A 291 -7.58 11.15 -13.60
CA LEU A 291 -7.14 12.35 -12.88
C LEU A 291 -5.94 12.15 -11.93
N GLY A 292 -5.32 10.98 -11.89
CA GLY A 292 -4.27 10.73 -10.91
C GLY A 292 -3.18 9.81 -11.44
N ARG A 293 -2.12 10.38 -12.03
CA ARG A 293 -0.96 9.59 -12.44
C ARG A 293 -0.03 9.40 -11.25
N PRO A 294 0.40 8.18 -10.96
CA PRO A 294 1.56 8.01 -10.11
C PRO A 294 2.79 8.52 -10.87
N TYR A 295 3.47 9.49 -10.32
CA TYR A 295 4.83 9.76 -10.76
C TYR A 295 5.71 8.64 -10.22
N LEU A 296 6.42 7.95 -11.10
CA LEU A 296 7.33 6.89 -10.73
C LEU A 296 8.77 7.40 -10.84
N GLY A 297 9.56 7.09 -9.84
CA GLY A 297 10.95 7.53 -9.80
C GLY A 297 11.69 6.97 -8.60
N PHE A 298 12.84 7.53 -8.31
CA PHE A 298 13.69 7.12 -7.21
C PHE A 298 14.69 8.21 -6.83
N VAL A 299 15.36 8.01 -5.70
CA VAL A 299 16.40 8.92 -5.23
C VAL A 299 17.72 8.56 -5.89
N CYS A 300 18.17 9.38 -6.81
CA CYS A 300 19.42 9.13 -7.54
C CYS A 300 20.69 9.61 -6.83
N ASN A 301 20.56 10.30 -5.72
CA ASN A 301 21.69 10.76 -4.91
C ASN A 301 21.29 10.74 -3.42
N PRO A 302 21.23 9.56 -2.78
CA PRO A 302 20.77 9.42 -1.41
C PRO A 302 21.75 10.03 -0.41
N TRP A 303 21.21 10.60 0.63
CA TRP A 303 22.01 11.07 1.79
C TRP A 303 21.94 10.11 2.97
N PHE A 304 20.85 9.44 3.11
CA PHE A 304 20.66 8.36 4.06
C PHE A 304 19.87 7.27 3.36
N GLY A 305 19.94 6.09 3.86
CA GLY A 305 19.24 4.97 3.28
C GLY A 305 19.64 3.71 4.02
N ARG A 306 19.12 2.61 3.57
CA ARG A 306 19.37 1.31 4.14
C ARG A 306 20.42 0.59 3.33
N GLU A 307 21.23 -0.18 4.03
CA GLU A 307 21.99 -1.23 3.41
C GLU A 307 21.02 -2.26 2.81
N ASP A 308 21.43 -2.90 1.73
CA ASP A 308 20.65 -3.96 1.08
C ASP A 308 20.34 -5.04 2.11
N ALA A 309 19.08 -5.11 2.48
CA ALA A 309 18.65 -5.93 3.62
C ALA A 309 18.36 -7.39 3.21
N GLY A 310 18.97 -7.88 2.13
CA GLY A 310 18.98 -9.29 1.81
C GLY A 310 17.66 -9.83 1.25
N LEU A 311 16.94 -9.05 0.45
CA LEU A 311 15.86 -9.55 -0.40
C LEU A 311 16.44 -9.98 -1.74
N ASP A 312 17.02 -11.17 -1.80
CA ASP A 312 17.71 -11.72 -2.99
C ASP A 312 16.85 -11.67 -4.27
N GLU A 313 15.52 -11.70 -4.13
CA GLU A 313 14.57 -11.63 -5.25
C GLU A 313 14.51 -10.24 -5.88
N TYR A 314 14.90 -9.19 -5.13
CA TYR A 314 14.84 -7.79 -5.55
C TYR A 314 16.19 -7.11 -5.31
N PRO A 315 17.21 -7.40 -6.12
CA PRO A 315 18.54 -6.86 -5.92
C PRO A 315 18.53 -5.33 -5.98
N ASN A 316 19.27 -4.72 -5.07
CA ASN A 316 19.34 -3.27 -4.90
C ASN A 316 17.96 -2.62 -4.60
N LEU A 317 17.04 -3.35 -3.94
CA LEU A 317 15.72 -2.81 -3.58
C LEU A 317 15.82 -1.56 -2.72
N PHE A 318 16.79 -1.53 -1.82
CA PHE A 318 17.12 -0.38 -0.98
C PHE A 318 18.50 0.15 -1.35
N THR A 319 18.63 1.46 -1.37
CA THR A 319 19.90 2.14 -1.61
C THR A 319 20.16 3.14 -0.48
N GLY A 320 21.42 3.34 -0.15
CA GLY A 320 21.86 4.21 0.90
C GLY A 320 23.02 5.10 0.49
N LEU A 321 23.62 5.75 1.47
CA LEU A 321 24.77 6.63 1.28
C LEU A 321 25.94 5.92 0.59
N ASP A 322 26.15 4.65 0.93
CA ASP A 322 27.24 3.83 0.38
C ASP A 322 27.03 3.50 -1.10
N ASN A 323 25.78 3.52 -1.60
CA ASN A 323 25.47 3.27 -3.00
C ASN A 323 25.45 4.54 -3.87
N LYS A 324 25.82 5.68 -3.34
CA LYS A 324 25.77 6.96 -4.05
C LYS A 324 26.56 6.95 -5.37
N ASP A 325 27.76 6.41 -5.34
CA ASP A 325 28.62 6.34 -6.54
C ASP A 325 28.12 5.26 -7.50
N GLU A 326 27.55 4.17 -7.00
CA GLU A 326 26.95 3.11 -7.80
C GLU A 326 25.68 3.58 -8.52
N LEU A 327 24.85 4.40 -7.85
CA LEU A 327 23.68 5.03 -8.47
C LEU A 327 24.03 6.03 -9.59
N ALA A 328 25.26 6.46 -9.72
CA ALA A 328 25.70 7.20 -10.89
C ALA A 328 25.84 6.32 -12.14
N ASP A 329 25.93 5.00 -11.97
CA ASP A 329 25.90 4.02 -13.04
C ASP A 329 24.44 3.71 -13.44
N GLU A 330 24.16 3.75 -14.75
CA GLU A 330 22.80 3.57 -15.26
C GLU A 330 22.29 2.14 -15.05
N ASP A 331 23.14 1.13 -15.14
CA ASP A 331 22.72 -0.27 -15.01
C ASP A 331 22.32 -0.57 -13.56
N PHE A 332 23.09 -0.05 -12.60
CA PHE A 332 22.76 -0.16 -11.18
C PHE A 332 21.46 0.59 -10.83
N ALA A 333 21.34 1.84 -11.28
CA ALA A 333 20.15 2.66 -11.07
C ALA A 333 18.91 2.03 -11.72
N LYS A 334 19.05 1.49 -12.93
CA LYS A 334 17.99 0.76 -13.62
C LYS A 334 17.57 -0.49 -12.84
N GLN A 335 18.53 -1.25 -12.30
CA GLN A 335 18.23 -2.42 -11.49
C GLN A 335 17.49 -2.06 -10.22
N HIS A 336 17.93 -1.02 -9.49
CA HIS A 336 17.24 -0.49 -8.32
C HIS A 336 15.79 -0.13 -8.64
N PHE A 337 15.56 0.69 -9.65
CA PHE A 337 14.21 1.10 -10.04
C PHE A 337 13.32 -0.08 -10.45
N LEU A 338 13.84 -1.01 -11.25
CA LEU A 338 13.12 -2.22 -11.65
C LEU A 338 12.80 -3.13 -10.45
N SER A 339 13.68 -3.21 -9.46
CA SER A 339 13.44 -3.99 -8.23
C SER A 339 12.29 -3.40 -7.41
N MET A 340 12.20 -2.09 -7.29
CA MET A 340 11.06 -1.44 -6.63
C MET A 340 9.74 -1.70 -7.37
N LEU A 341 9.73 -1.57 -8.70
CA LEU A 341 8.54 -1.85 -9.51
C LEU A 341 8.10 -3.31 -9.37
N ARG A 342 9.02 -4.25 -9.47
CA ARG A 342 8.75 -5.69 -9.33
C ARG A 342 8.27 -6.03 -7.92
N TYR A 343 8.90 -5.47 -6.90
CA TYR A 343 8.46 -5.64 -5.51
C TYR A 343 7.01 -5.21 -5.33
N MET A 344 6.63 -4.02 -5.78
CA MET A 344 5.26 -3.52 -5.68
C MET A 344 4.28 -4.34 -6.52
N ARG A 345 4.68 -4.80 -7.71
CA ARG A 345 3.88 -5.69 -8.57
C ARG A 345 3.59 -7.02 -7.89
N ASP A 346 4.60 -7.65 -7.32
CA ASP A 346 4.50 -8.98 -6.71
C ASP A 346 3.75 -8.92 -5.36
N ASN A 347 3.84 -7.78 -4.67
CA ASN A 347 3.11 -7.49 -3.44
C ASN A 347 1.85 -6.65 -3.69
N LYS A 348 0.96 -7.10 -4.58
CA LYS A 348 -0.27 -6.36 -4.98
C LYS A 348 -1.16 -5.93 -3.82
N ARG A 349 -1.23 -6.72 -2.74
CA ARG A 349 -1.99 -6.36 -1.54
C ARG A 349 -1.38 -5.14 -0.85
N SER A 350 -0.06 -5.08 -0.75
CA SER A 350 0.68 -3.94 -0.21
C SER A 350 0.45 -2.70 -1.08
N ALA A 351 0.62 -2.82 -2.38
CA ALA A 351 0.36 -1.75 -3.34
C ALA A 351 -1.07 -1.20 -3.20
N SER A 352 -2.07 -2.08 -3.10
CA SER A 352 -3.47 -1.70 -2.90
C SER A 352 -3.75 -1.03 -1.56
N VAL A 353 -3.01 -1.38 -0.50
CA VAL A 353 -3.16 -0.74 0.82
C VAL A 353 -2.49 0.63 0.85
N MET A 354 -1.30 0.75 0.23
CA MET A 354 -0.49 1.98 0.23
C MET A 354 -1.06 3.04 -0.71
N SER A 355 -1.60 2.63 -1.84
CA SER A 355 -2.11 3.53 -2.87
C SER A 355 -3.61 3.70 -2.73
N SER A 356 -4.04 4.94 -2.48
CA SER A 356 -5.42 5.35 -2.76
C SER A 356 -5.68 5.52 -4.27
N ILE A 357 -4.64 5.33 -5.07
CA ILE A 357 -4.65 5.47 -6.53
C ILE A 357 -4.84 4.05 -7.06
N GLU A 358 -6.05 3.73 -7.52
CA GLU A 358 -6.36 2.45 -8.18
C GLU A 358 -5.40 2.16 -9.35
N ASP A 359 -4.79 3.20 -9.88
CA ASP A 359 -3.96 3.16 -11.08
C ASP A 359 -2.52 2.68 -10.85
N LEU A 360 -2.00 2.65 -9.61
CA LEU A 360 -0.61 2.26 -9.40
C LEU A 360 -0.35 0.82 -9.90
N THR A 361 -1.22 -0.11 -9.58
CA THR A 361 -1.04 -1.52 -9.98
C THR A 361 -1.09 -1.72 -11.50
N ASN A 362 -1.82 -0.85 -12.21
CA ASN A 362 -1.97 -0.93 -13.66
C ASN A 362 -0.74 -0.38 -14.40
N VAL A 363 0.07 0.46 -13.73
CA VAL A 363 1.25 1.13 -14.30
C VAL A 363 2.51 0.29 -14.18
N LEU A 364 2.56 -0.66 -13.23
CA LEU A 364 3.80 -1.34 -12.86
C LEU A 364 4.36 -2.21 -13.99
N ASP A 365 3.54 -3.07 -14.58
CA ASP A 365 3.99 -3.93 -15.70
C ASP A 365 4.40 -3.12 -16.94
N PRO A 366 3.60 -2.14 -17.43
CA PRO A 366 4.03 -1.26 -18.51
C PRO A 366 5.31 -0.48 -18.21
N ALA A 367 5.50 -0.03 -16.96
CA ALA A 367 6.71 0.67 -16.55
C ALA A 367 7.95 -0.24 -16.62
N ILE A 368 7.82 -1.48 -16.15
CA ILE A 368 8.89 -2.48 -16.24
C ILE A 368 9.26 -2.70 -17.69
N ASP A 369 8.28 -3.01 -18.54
CA ASP A 369 8.51 -3.30 -19.96
C ASP A 369 9.16 -2.12 -20.69
N TYR A 370 8.70 -0.90 -20.38
CA TYR A 370 9.25 0.30 -20.99
C TYR A 370 10.73 0.53 -20.62
N VAL A 371 11.03 0.43 -19.31
CA VAL A 371 12.39 0.68 -18.79
C VAL A 371 13.37 -0.42 -19.21
N GLU A 372 12.93 -1.67 -19.23
CA GLU A 372 13.76 -2.77 -19.74
C GLU A 372 14.19 -2.54 -21.19
N LYS A 373 13.27 -2.05 -22.02
CA LYS A 373 13.49 -1.83 -23.46
C LYS A 373 14.22 -0.53 -23.76
N ASN A 374 13.94 0.56 -23.05
CA ASN A 374 14.36 1.91 -23.43
C ASN A 374 15.39 2.53 -22.47
N GLY A 375 15.74 1.86 -21.36
CA GLY A 375 16.57 2.43 -20.30
C GLY A 375 15.83 3.49 -19.48
N LEU A 376 16.55 4.17 -18.61
CA LEU A 376 16.00 5.22 -17.75
C LEU A 376 15.98 6.56 -18.52
N LYS A 377 14.80 7.13 -18.65
CA LYS A 377 14.55 8.45 -19.24
C LYS A 377 13.97 9.36 -18.18
N ILE A 378 14.57 10.51 -17.94
CA ILE A 378 14.18 11.43 -16.86
C ILE A 378 13.46 12.64 -17.44
N HIS A 379 12.26 12.91 -16.90
CA HIS A 379 11.42 14.03 -17.33
C HIS A 379 11.40 15.20 -16.36
N GLY A 380 11.86 14.97 -15.13
CA GLY A 380 11.87 15.97 -14.07
C GLY A 380 12.47 15.44 -12.79
N PHE A 381 12.55 16.26 -11.77
CA PHE A 381 13.08 15.87 -10.47
C PHE A 381 12.45 16.67 -9.33
N ALA A 382 12.41 16.08 -8.15
CA ALA A 382 12.04 16.79 -6.93
C ALA A 382 13.29 17.15 -6.13
N ILE A 383 13.29 18.35 -5.58
CA ILE A 383 14.39 18.90 -4.80
C ILE A 383 13.87 19.76 -3.65
N THR A 384 14.58 19.74 -2.53
CA THR A 384 14.34 20.70 -1.46
C THR A 384 15.37 21.81 -1.52
N ALA A 385 14.90 23.05 -1.61
CA ALA A 385 15.78 24.21 -1.74
C ALA A 385 15.12 25.50 -1.23
N THR A 386 15.96 26.50 -0.95
CA THR A 386 15.52 27.85 -0.67
C THR A 386 15.03 28.55 -1.94
N LYS A 387 14.23 29.62 -1.79
CA LYS A 387 13.75 30.46 -2.88
C LYS A 387 14.86 30.84 -3.86
N ASP A 388 15.98 31.39 -3.35
CA ASP A 388 17.10 31.83 -4.19
C ASP A 388 17.69 30.72 -5.04
N LYS A 389 17.79 29.51 -4.49
CA LYS A 389 18.27 28.35 -5.24
C LYS A 389 17.26 27.92 -6.29
N LEU A 390 15.97 27.94 -5.96
CA LEU A 390 14.89 27.60 -6.89
C LEU A 390 14.81 28.59 -8.06
N MET A 391 14.94 29.88 -7.80
CA MET A 391 15.00 30.89 -8.88
C MET A 391 16.17 30.64 -9.82
N LYS A 392 17.37 30.36 -9.28
CA LYS A 392 18.54 30.01 -10.09
C LYS A 392 18.33 28.73 -10.93
N ILE A 393 17.64 27.73 -10.38
CA ILE A 393 17.30 26.51 -11.12
C ILE A 393 16.30 26.83 -12.23
N ASN A 394 15.28 27.63 -11.95
CA ASN A 394 14.25 28.00 -12.93
C ASN A 394 14.81 28.79 -14.13
N ASP A 395 15.92 29.50 -13.94
CA ASP A 395 16.62 30.22 -15.01
C ASP A 395 17.53 29.34 -15.88
N MET A 396 17.72 28.06 -15.53
CA MET A 396 18.54 27.17 -16.34
C MET A 396 17.85 26.83 -17.67
N LYS A 397 18.65 26.71 -18.72
CA LYS A 397 18.12 26.40 -20.05
C LYS A 397 17.47 25.01 -20.14
N GLU A 398 17.91 24.08 -19.31
CA GLU A 398 17.44 22.72 -19.23
C GLU A 398 16.07 22.62 -18.53
N ILE A 399 15.63 23.65 -17.83
CA ILE A 399 14.41 23.65 -17.02
C ILE A 399 13.28 24.33 -17.81
N TYR A 400 12.11 23.67 -17.80
CA TYR A 400 10.88 24.26 -18.35
C TYR A 400 10.16 25.12 -17.33
N ALA A 401 9.82 24.55 -16.17
CA ALA A 401 9.13 25.23 -15.08
C ALA A 401 9.35 24.52 -13.75
N ILE A 402 9.07 25.23 -12.65
CA ILE A 402 9.11 24.71 -11.29
C ILE A 402 7.77 24.95 -10.62
N SER A 403 7.24 23.91 -9.96
CA SER A 403 6.16 24.07 -8.99
C SER A 403 6.65 23.78 -7.56
N THR A 404 6.06 24.45 -6.57
CA THR A 404 6.43 24.24 -5.17
C THR A 404 5.21 23.97 -4.31
N LYS A 405 5.41 23.19 -3.24
CA LYS A 405 4.43 23.03 -2.18
C LYS A 405 4.99 23.63 -0.90
N GLU A 406 4.18 24.47 -0.25
CA GLU A 406 4.51 24.92 1.10
C GLU A 406 4.43 23.74 2.08
N PHE A 407 5.45 23.61 2.92
CA PHE A 407 5.37 22.79 4.11
C PHE A 407 4.61 23.60 5.17
N LYS A 408 3.43 23.17 5.51
CA LYS A 408 2.69 23.68 6.66
C LYS A 408 2.92 22.79 7.85
#